data_ab9789b03f2b54e664e9ce353cf2b8e3
#
_entry.id   ab9789b03f2b54e664e9ce353cf2b8e3
#
_cell.length_a   1.000
_cell.length_b   1.000
_cell.length_c   1.000
_cell.angle_alpha   90.00
_cell.angle_beta   90.00
_cell.angle_gamma   90.00
#
_symmetry.space_group_name_H-M   'P 1'
#
loop_
_entity.id
_entity.type
_entity.pdbx_description
1 polymer ?
#
loop_
_entity_poly.entity_id
_entity_poly.type
_entity_poly.pdbx_seq_one_letter_code
_entity_poly.pdbx_strand_id
1 'polypeptide(L)'
;MVASPRSRRILVALAVGAGALLPAACGRSGHRGAEKLLYVYNWADYIGKTTVADFERRTGIRVVYDTYDSDETLEAKLMAGDAGYDVVSTSTDFFGRQIRAGIYQPLDKRLLPNWKYLDPRILAIEARYDPGNRYAMPYLRHVNGFAYNVDMVRARMPDAPTDSLDMIFKPEVIKRFADCGVSFLDSAEDVLQLALNYLHLDPNSRRPEDYRKAEQLLDGVRPYVRAFDSSEYMNGLGDGEFCISMSWSGDYATARARARAAGVLLNLAFTIPKEGSNASYDALLIPAGAPHPLAAHAFLDYILEPRVIAEITNTIHYANDNRAASAYVDPAILEDPAVYPPPSVEARLYQSEEADPALERLRTRTWTRIKTAM
;
A
#
# COMPACT_ATOMS: atom_id res chain seq x y z
N MET A 1 -53.69 -52.25 -21.08
CA MET A 1 -55.06 -51.91 -20.64
C MET A 1 -55.07 -50.40 -20.43
N VAL A 2 -55.51 -49.64 -21.48
CA VAL A 2 -56.85 -49.08 -21.65
C VAL A 2 -57.27 -48.31 -20.38
N ALA A 3 -57.49 -47.00 -20.36
CA ALA A 3 -58.28 -46.15 -21.20
C ALA A 3 -58.06 -44.64 -20.87
N SER A 4 -58.00 -43.82 -21.87
CA SER A 4 -58.51 -42.42 -21.93
C SER A 4 -60.01 -42.51 -22.23
N PRO A 5 -60.88 -41.48 -22.33
CA PRO A 5 -60.74 -39.99 -22.20
C PRO A 5 -61.99 -39.35 -21.48
N ARG A 6 -62.09 -38.00 -21.44
CA ARG A 6 -63.26 -37.21 -21.94
C ARG A 6 -63.17 -35.71 -21.64
N SER A 7 -63.15 -34.98 -22.74
CA SER A 7 -63.34 -33.54 -22.89
C SER A 7 -64.74 -33.08 -22.40
N ARG A 8 -64.83 -31.88 -21.84
CA ARG A 8 -66.06 -31.06 -21.86
C ARG A 8 -65.70 -29.61 -22.19
N ARG A 9 -66.14 -29.20 -23.34
CA ARG A 9 -66.30 -27.80 -23.78
C ARG A 9 -67.54 -27.24 -23.08
N ILE A 10 -67.47 -26.00 -22.56
CA ILE A 10 -68.63 -25.15 -22.27
C ILE A 10 -68.36 -23.76 -22.79
N LEU A 11 -69.36 -23.22 -23.44
CA LEU A 11 -69.46 -22.02 -24.27
C LEU A 11 -69.40 -20.69 -23.47
N VAL A 12 -68.78 -19.73 -24.04
CA VAL A 12 -69.10 -18.30 -24.31
C VAL A 12 -70.28 -17.67 -23.58
N ALA A 13 -70.02 -16.57 -22.91
CA ALA A 13 -70.96 -15.45 -22.79
C ALA A 13 -70.17 -14.13 -22.84
N LEU A 14 -70.37 -13.37 -23.93
CA LEU A 14 -70.00 -11.97 -24.05
C LEU A 14 -70.88 -11.13 -23.13
N ALA A 15 -70.26 -10.25 -22.32
CA ALA A 15 -70.95 -9.12 -21.72
C ALA A 15 -70.14 -7.83 -22.06
N VAL A 16 -70.75 -7.01 -22.95
CA VAL A 16 -70.30 -5.66 -23.25
C VAL A 16 -70.72 -4.76 -22.07
N GLY A 17 -69.80 -4.10 -21.43
CA GLY A 17 -70.07 -3.15 -20.36
C GLY A 17 -69.19 -1.92 -20.49
N ALA A 18 -69.86 -0.78 -20.59
CA ALA A 18 -69.41 0.56 -20.92
C ALA A 18 -68.26 1.11 -20.12
N GLY A 19 -67.47 1.98 -20.80
CA GLY A 19 -66.31 2.63 -20.31
C GLY A 19 -66.47 3.53 -19.06
N ALA A 20 -65.42 3.54 -18.28
CA ALA A 20 -65.07 4.62 -17.40
C ALA A 20 -63.61 4.99 -17.66
N LEU A 21 -63.40 6.13 -18.28
CA LEU A 21 -62.12 6.79 -18.40
C LEU A 21 -61.66 7.26 -17.00
N LEU A 22 -60.78 6.53 -16.38
CA LEU A 22 -60.00 7.00 -15.21
C LEU A 22 -58.75 7.70 -15.77
N PRO A 23 -58.42 8.92 -15.29
CA PRO A 23 -57.19 9.60 -15.66
C PRO A 23 -56.01 8.80 -15.13
N ALA A 24 -55.10 8.43 -16.03
CA ALA A 24 -53.81 7.88 -15.68
C ALA A 24 -53.07 8.94 -14.81
N ALA A 25 -53.05 8.72 -13.51
CA ALA A 25 -52.12 9.36 -12.63
C ALA A 25 -50.72 8.91 -13.12
N CYS A 26 -50.00 9.80 -13.81
CA CYS A 26 -48.58 9.68 -14.00
C CYS A 26 -47.94 9.62 -12.62
N GLY A 27 -47.78 8.42 -12.10
CA GLY A 27 -46.87 8.14 -11.01
C GLY A 27 -45.51 8.66 -11.46
N ARG A 28 -45.12 9.81 -10.92
CA ARG A 28 -43.71 10.18 -10.83
C ARG A 28 -43.05 9.01 -10.13
N SER A 29 -42.49 8.08 -10.90
CA SER A 29 -41.41 7.22 -10.42
C SER A 29 -40.32 8.17 -9.96
N GLY A 30 -40.34 8.47 -8.68
CA GLY A 30 -39.22 9.11 -8.02
C GLY A 30 -38.00 8.25 -8.36
N HIS A 31 -37.14 8.76 -9.18
CA HIS A 31 -35.76 8.31 -9.17
C HIS A 31 -35.32 8.45 -7.70
N ARG A 32 -35.41 7.38 -6.93
CA ARG A 32 -34.52 7.22 -5.79
C ARG A 32 -33.16 7.34 -6.39
N GLY A 33 -32.50 8.49 -6.15
CA GLY A 33 -31.16 8.74 -6.66
C GLY A 33 -30.34 7.50 -6.35
N ALA A 34 -29.68 6.95 -7.35
CA ALA A 34 -28.82 5.81 -7.15
C ALA A 34 -27.93 6.11 -5.94
N GLU A 35 -27.91 5.20 -4.97
CA GLU A 35 -27.10 5.34 -3.78
C GLU A 35 -25.67 5.61 -4.26
N LYS A 36 -25.09 6.75 -3.86
CA LYS A 36 -23.74 7.11 -4.25
C LYS A 36 -22.80 6.21 -3.44
N LEU A 37 -22.09 5.37 -4.14
CA LEU A 37 -21.12 4.41 -3.57
C LEU A 37 -19.74 4.68 -4.13
N LEU A 38 -18.73 4.31 -3.36
CA LEU A 38 -17.33 4.27 -3.74
C LEU A 38 -16.69 3.04 -3.10
N TYR A 39 -16.05 2.20 -3.89
CA TYR A 39 -15.31 1.03 -3.43
C TYR A 39 -13.82 1.33 -3.48
N VAL A 40 -13.17 1.33 -2.32
CA VAL A 40 -11.73 1.60 -2.17
C VAL A 40 -11.03 0.33 -1.71
N TYR A 41 -9.90 -0.01 -2.33
CA TYR A 41 -9.02 -1.10 -1.92
C TYR A 41 -7.63 -0.56 -1.70
N ASN A 42 -7.20 -0.52 -0.46
CA ASN A 42 -5.95 0.12 -0.05
C ASN A 42 -5.17 -0.80 0.91
N TRP A 43 -3.94 -0.44 1.19
CA TRP A 43 -3.14 -1.08 2.21
C TRP A 43 -3.83 -1.02 3.59
N ALA A 44 -3.59 -2.02 4.42
CA ALA A 44 -4.01 -1.98 5.81
C ALA A 44 -3.35 -0.80 6.53
N ASP A 45 -4.08 -0.15 7.44
CA ASP A 45 -3.60 1.01 8.22
C ASP A 45 -3.02 2.20 7.39
N TYR A 46 -3.48 2.39 6.15
CA TYR A 46 -2.88 3.33 5.19
C TYR A 46 -3.79 4.51 4.82
N ILE A 47 -4.55 5.00 5.80
CA ILE A 47 -5.44 6.17 5.67
C ILE A 47 -5.63 6.85 7.03
N GLY A 48 -6.03 8.13 7.05
CA GLY A 48 -6.34 8.87 8.27
C GLY A 48 -7.61 8.37 8.98
N LYS A 49 -7.66 8.56 10.29
CA LYS A 49 -8.76 8.03 11.14
C LYS A 49 -10.14 8.54 10.76
N THR A 50 -10.24 9.79 10.29
CA THR A 50 -11.52 10.43 9.97
C THR A 50 -11.72 10.65 8.48
N THR A 51 -10.71 10.38 7.65
CA THR A 51 -10.67 10.70 6.22
C THR A 51 -11.90 10.16 5.48
N VAL A 52 -12.25 8.89 5.66
CA VAL A 52 -13.42 8.28 5.02
C VAL A 52 -14.72 8.92 5.51
N ALA A 53 -14.91 9.02 6.82
CA ALA A 53 -16.13 9.59 7.40
C ALA A 53 -16.34 11.07 7.02
N ASP A 54 -15.24 11.83 6.91
CA ASP A 54 -15.28 13.23 6.50
C ASP A 54 -15.63 13.38 5.02
N PHE A 55 -15.11 12.50 4.16
CA PHE A 55 -15.50 12.42 2.76
C PHE A 55 -16.98 12.11 2.59
N GLU A 56 -17.48 11.07 3.28
CA GLU A 56 -18.89 10.68 3.24
C GLU A 56 -19.81 11.83 3.67
N ARG A 57 -19.46 12.50 4.79
CA ARG A 57 -20.23 13.62 5.32
C ARG A 57 -20.28 14.81 4.36
N ARG A 58 -19.17 15.10 3.66
CA ARG A 58 -19.05 16.24 2.73
C ARG A 58 -19.73 16.00 1.41
N THR A 59 -19.69 14.76 0.91
CA THR A 59 -20.12 14.45 -0.45
C THR A 59 -21.45 13.70 -0.51
N GLY A 60 -21.85 13.04 0.57
CA GLY A 60 -22.98 12.11 0.60
C GLY A 60 -22.69 10.82 -0.20
N ILE A 61 -21.44 10.53 -0.51
CA ILE A 61 -20.99 9.30 -1.15
C ILE A 61 -20.57 8.34 -0.04
N ARG A 62 -21.21 7.17 0.05
CA ARG A 62 -20.84 6.12 1.00
C ARG A 62 -19.61 5.37 0.48
N VAL A 63 -18.65 5.12 1.34
CA VAL A 63 -17.41 4.41 1.03
C VAL A 63 -17.45 2.99 1.58
N VAL A 64 -17.18 2.01 0.74
CA VAL A 64 -16.83 0.63 1.14
C VAL A 64 -15.32 0.53 1.04
N TYR A 65 -14.66 0.33 2.17
CA TYR A 65 -13.21 0.37 2.28
C TYR A 65 -12.69 -1.00 2.66
N ASP A 66 -12.02 -1.65 1.72
CA ASP A 66 -11.37 -2.95 1.90
C ASP A 66 -9.85 -2.78 1.94
N THR A 67 -9.17 -3.71 2.60
CA THR A 67 -7.70 -3.68 2.73
C THR A 67 -7.03 -4.94 2.21
N TYR A 68 -5.77 -4.82 1.88
CA TYR A 68 -4.86 -5.90 1.50
C TYR A 68 -3.48 -5.66 2.14
N ASP A 69 -2.60 -6.66 2.06
CA ASP A 69 -1.30 -6.72 2.72
C ASP A 69 -0.11 -6.89 1.76
N SER A 70 -0.37 -7.10 0.46
CA SER A 70 0.69 -7.20 -0.54
C SER A 70 0.21 -6.76 -1.94
N ASP A 71 1.11 -6.12 -2.71
CA ASP A 71 0.83 -5.73 -4.09
C ASP A 71 0.52 -6.95 -4.99
N GLU A 72 1.08 -8.12 -4.69
CA GLU A 72 0.77 -9.37 -5.39
C GLU A 72 -0.69 -9.80 -5.18
N THR A 73 -1.22 -9.62 -3.96
CA THR A 73 -2.63 -9.88 -3.66
C THR A 73 -3.54 -8.94 -4.46
N LEU A 74 -3.21 -7.65 -4.49
CA LEU A 74 -3.91 -6.66 -5.30
C LEU A 74 -3.86 -7.02 -6.79
N GLU A 75 -2.65 -7.27 -7.31
CA GLU A 75 -2.45 -7.59 -8.72
C GLU A 75 -3.23 -8.83 -9.15
N ALA A 76 -3.15 -9.92 -8.38
CA ALA A 76 -3.91 -11.12 -8.65
C ALA A 76 -5.41 -10.86 -8.75
N LYS A 77 -5.95 -10.00 -7.87
CA LYS A 77 -7.36 -9.62 -7.86
C LYS A 77 -7.74 -8.78 -9.06
N LEU A 78 -6.91 -7.79 -9.44
CA LEU A 78 -7.15 -6.93 -10.59
C LEU A 78 -7.01 -7.70 -11.92
N MET A 79 -6.03 -8.61 -12.01
CA MET A 79 -5.81 -9.45 -13.21
C MET A 79 -6.90 -10.49 -13.41
N ALA A 80 -7.63 -10.90 -12.38
CA ALA A 80 -8.80 -11.77 -12.51
C ALA A 80 -9.97 -11.08 -13.23
N GLY A 81 -9.92 -9.75 -13.41
CA GLY A 81 -10.92 -8.92 -14.07
C GLY A 81 -12.11 -8.59 -13.16
N ASP A 82 -12.76 -7.47 -13.45
CA ASP A 82 -13.96 -6.96 -12.77
C ASP A 82 -13.90 -7.04 -11.23
N ALA A 83 -12.82 -6.49 -10.67
CA ALA A 83 -12.59 -6.52 -9.22
C ALA A 83 -13.62 -5.69 -8.43
N GLY A 84 -14.44 -4.87 -9.09
CA GLY A 84 -15.53 -4.09 -8.51
C GLY A 84 -15.07 -2.87 -7.70
N TYR A 85 -13.78 -2.54 -7.70
CA TYR A 85 -13.25 -1.37 -7.02
C TYR A 85 -13.22 -0.14 -7.91
N ASP A 86 -13.38 1.02 -7.27
CA ASP A 86 -13.32 2.34 -7.92
C ASP A 86 -11.96 3.00 -7.76
N VAL A 87 -11.31 2.79 -6.62
CA VAL A 87 -9.98 3.32 -6.30
C VAL A 87 -9.14 2.20 -5.70
N VAL A 88 -7.91 2.08 -6.17
CA VAL A 88 -6.90 1.18 -5.58
C VAL A 88 -5.61 1.94 -5.33
N SER A 89 -4.85 1.52 -4.31
CA SER A 89 -3.48 1.99 -4.06
C SER A 89 -2.49 0.94 -4.56
N THR A 90 -1.34 1.33 -5.08
CA THR A 90 -0.24 0.41 -5.43
C THR A 90 1.05 1.19 -5.65
N SER A 91 2.17 0.50 -5.56
CA SER A 91 3.50 1.08 -5.67
C SER A 91 3.98 1.23 -7.13
N THR A 92 5.00 2.08 -7.32
CA THR A 92 5.58 2.40 -8.65
C THR A 92 6.07 1.16 -9.40
N ASP A 93 6.59 0.18 -8.72
CA ASP A 93 7.13 -1.06 -9.29
C ASP A 93 6.04 -2.02 -9.81
N PHE A 94 4.78 -1.82 -9.37
CA PHE A 94 3.63 -2.57 -9.85
C PHE A 94 2.78 -1.81 -10.86
N PHE A 95 2.43 -0.56 -10.60
CA PHE A 95 1.43 0.11 -11.43
C PHE A 95 1.88 0.33 -12.88
N GLY A 96 3.17 0.49 -13.15
CA GLY A 96 3.64 0.71 -14.52
C GLY A 96 3.30 -0.46 -15.44
N ARG A 97 3.55 -1.70 -15.02
CA ARG A 97 3.17 -2.91 -15.79
C ARG A 97 1.67 -3.10 -15.87
N GLN A 98 0.96 -2.77 -14.81
CA GLN A 98 -0.50 -2.84 -14.73
C GLN A 98 -1.16 -1.82 -15.67
N ILE A 99 -0.60 -0.60 -15.79
CA ILE A 99 -1.04 0.41 -16.79
C ILE A 99 -0.87 -0.14 -18.20
N ARG A 100 0.29 -0.74 -18.52
CA ARG A 100 0.52 -1.34 -19.84
C ARG A 100 -0.38 -2.53 -20.14
N ALA A 101 -0.80 -3.24 -19.11
CA ALA A 101 -1.79 -4.31 -19.22
C ALA A 101 -3.24 -3.80 -19.38
N GLY A 102 -3.46 -2.48 -19.32
CA GLY A 102 -4.78 -1.87 -19.49
C GLY A 102 -5.70 -2.02 -18.28
N ILE A 103 -5.14 -2.27 -17.09
CA ILE A 103 -5.91 -2.46 -15.86
C ILE A 103 -6.55 -1.15 -15.38
N TYR A 104 -5.96 -0.01 -15.70
CA TYR A 104 -6.40 1.30 -15.24
C TYR A 104 -6.95 2.17 -16.36
N GLN A 105 -7.85 3.09 -16.01
CA GLN A 105 -8.31 4.16 -16.88
C GLN A 105 -7.53 5.45 -16.64
N PRO A 106 -7.37 6.31 -17.69
CA PRO A 106 -6.73 7.60 -17.52
C PRO A 106 -7.52 8.51 -16.56
N LEU A 107 -6.82 9.28 -15.75
CA LEU A 107 -7.40 10.30 -14.89
C LEU A 107 -7.88 11.49 -15.71
N ASP A 108 -9.10 11.96 -15.45
CA ASP A 108 -9.56 13.27 -15.93
C ASP A 108 -9.07 14.37 -14.99
N LYS A 109 -7.93 14.97 -15.31
CA LYS A 109 -7.31 16.02 -14.49
C LYS A 109 -8.17 17.28 -14.34
N ARG A 110 -9.21 17.46 -15.17
CA ARG A 110 -10.18 18.56 -14.99
C ARG A 110 -11.03 18.36 -13.73
N LEU A 111 -11.16 17.12 -13.27
CA LEU A 111 -11.85 16.74 -12.03
C LEU A 111 -10.92 16.74 -10.80
N LEU A 112 -9.65 17.07 -10.99
CA LEU A 112 -8.61 17.07 -9.94
C LEU A 112 -7.97 18.46 -9.77
N PRO A 113 -8.72 19.52 -9.39
CA PRO A 113 -8.19 20.87 -9.25
C PRO A 113 -7.06 20.98 -8.21
N ASN A 114 -6.98 20.04 -7.25
CA ASN A 114 -5.93 19.98 -6.24
C ASN A 114 -4.62 19.34 -6.74
N TRP A 115 -4.60 18.76 -7.97
CA TRP A 115 -3.39 18.25 -8.62
C TRP A 115 -2.21 19.22 -8.60
N LYS A 116 -2.48 20.51 -8.65
CA LYS A 116 -1.50 21.62 -8.62
C LYS A 116 -0.61 21.64 -7.38
N TYR A 117 -1.01 20.97 -6.32
CA TYR A 117 -0.26 20.90 -5.06
C TYR A 117 0.79 19.79 -5.03
N LEU A 118 0.71 18.82 -5.94
CA LEU A 118 1.70 17.73 -6.03
C LEU A 118 3.10 18.26 -6.32
N ASP A 119 4.10 17.58 -5.76
CA ASP A 119 5.52 17.92 -5.98
C ASP A 119 5.95 17.53 -7.41
N PRO A 120 6.42 18.50 -8.22
CA PRO A 120 6.90 18.20 -9.58
C PRO A 120 8.06 17.19 -9.61
N ARG A 121 8.87 17.08 -8.54
CA ARG A 121 9.95 16.09 -8.46
C ARG A 121 9.40 14.69 -8.41
N ILE A 122 8.36 14.47 -7.59
CA ILE A 122 7.70 13.17 -7.48
C ILE A 122 6.98 12.83 -8.79
N LEU A 123 6.26 13.79 -9.37
CA LEU A 123 5.64 13.61 -10.69
C LEU A 123 6.67 13.21 -11.76
N ALA A 124 7.90 13.74 -11.70
CA ALA A 124 8.97 13.37 -12.63
C ALA A 124 9.53 11.95 -12.35
N ILE A 125 9.52 11.50 -11.09
CA ILE A 125 9.90 10.13 -10.72
C ILE A 125 8.85 9.15 -11.25
N GLU A 126 7.59 9.37 -10.91
CA GLU A 126 6.49 8.48 -11.33
C GLU A 126 6.26 8.47 -12.85
N ALA A 127 6.60 9.56 -13.54
CA ALA A 127 6.51 9.62 -15.00
C ALA A 127 7.39 8.57 -15.72
N ARG A 128 8.33 7.92 -15.05
CA ARG A 128 9.10 6.78 -15.59
C ARG A 128 8.22 5.55 -15.77
N TYR A 129 7.22 5.39 -14.91
CA TYR A 129 6.30 4.26 -14.86
C TYR A 129 4.95 4.61 -15.50
N ASP A 130 4.52 5.87 -15.40
CA ASP A 130 3.31 6.45 -16.00
C ASP A 130 3.65 7.69 -16.84
N PRO A 131 4.08 7.54 -18.10
CA PRO A 131 4.47 8.66 -18.95
C PRO A 131 3.37 9.73 -19.06
N GLY A 132 3.69 10.94 -18.58
CA GLY A 132 2.77 12.07 -18.53
C GLY A 132 1.84 12.06 -17.30
N ASN A 133 2.05 11.18 -16.33
CA ASN A 133 1.25 11.04 -15.11
C ASN A 133 -0.25 10.97 -15.44
N ARG A 134 -0.62 10.04 -16.31
CA ARG A 134 -1.97 9.95 -16.89
C ARG A 134 -2.92 9.10 -16.07
N TYR A 135 -2.40 8.14 -15.30
CA TYR A 135 -3.18 7.09 -14.64
C TYR A 135 -3.02 7.13 -13.12
N ALA A 136 -1.81 7.41 -12.65
CA ALA A 136 -1.44 7.37 -11.24
C ALA A 136 -1.51 8.76 -10.62
N MET A 137 -2.09 8.84 -9.42
CA MET A 137 -2.05 10.02 -8.57
C MET A 137 -1.12 9.77 -7.40
N PRO A 138 0.03 10.47 -7.29
CA PRO A 138 0.94 10.34 -6.16
C PRO A 138 0.22 10.45 -4.83
N TYR A 139 0.50 9.56 -3.91
CA TYR A 139 -0.19 9.48 -2.63
C TYR A 139 0.78 9.63 -1.46
N LEU A 140 1.52 8.60 -1.17
CA LEU A 140 2.47 8.53 -0.05
C LEU A 140 3.78 7.91 -0.50
N ARG A 141 4.84 8.07 0.31
CA ARG A 141 6.14 7.46 0.06
C ARG A 141 6.80 7.00 1.34
N HIS A 142 7.67 6.01 1.22
CA HIS A 142 8.45 5.48 2.32
C HIS A 142 9.85 5.07 1.88
N VAL A 143 10.69 4.77 2.86
CA VAL A 143 12.03 4.23 2.66
C VAL A 143 12.17 2.96 3.49
N ASN A 144 12.82 1.96 2.93
CA ASN A 144 13.14 0.73 3.65
C ASN A 144 14.33 0.92 4.59
N GLY A 145 14.33 0.21 5.69
CA GLY A 145 15.41 0.24 6.66
C GLY A 145 15.19 -0.76 7.76
N PHE A 146 15.65 -0.43 8.94
CA PHE A 146 15.35 -1.22 10.12
C PHE A 146 15.07 -0.32 11.32
N ALA A 147 14.05 -0.71 12.07
CA ALA A 147 13.71 -0.13 13.36
C ALA A 147 14.37 -0.94 14.48
N TYR A 148 14.74 -0.31 15.57
CA TYR A 148 15.31 -1.01 16.71
C TYR A 148 15.03 -0.30 18.03
N ASN A 149 15.00 -1.10 19.11
CA ASN A 149 14.95 -0.59 20.48
C ASN A 149 16.36 -0.26 20.94
N VAL A 150 16.64 1.02 21.09
CA VAL A 150 17.96 1.57 21.43
C VAL A 150 18.53 0.97 22.73
N ASP A 151 17.68 0.83 23.74
CA ASP A 151 18.12 0.36 25.06
C ASP A 151 18.42 -1.14 25.04
N MET A 152 17.58 -1.94 24.36
CA MET A 152 17.79 -3.37 24.22
C MET A 152 19.03 -3.68 23.37
N VAL A 153 19.24 -2.91 22.30
CA VAL A 153 20.43 -3.03 21.42
C VAL A 153 21.69 -2.65 22.20
N ARG A 154 21.70 -1.49 22.86
CA ARG A 154 22.85 -1.02 23.63
C ARG A 154 23.22 -1.97 24.76
N ALA A 155 22.24 -2.57 25.43
CA ALA A 155 22.49 -3.54 26.50
C ALA A 155 23.23 -4.79 26.02
N ARG A 156 23.08 -5.19 24.74
CA ARG A 156 23.70 -6.39 24.15
C ARG A 156 24.98 -6.09 23.39
N MET A 157 25.04 -4.95 22.75
CA MET A 157 26.16 -4.50 21.91
C MET A 157 26.23 -2.96 21.94
N PRO A 158 26.98 -2.36 22.88
CA PRO A 158 27.07 -0.90 23.02
C PRO A 158 27.61 -0.18 21.78
N ASP A 159 28.41 -0.87 20.97
CA ASP A 159 29.04 -0.43 19.71
C ASP A 159 28.36 -1.03 18.47
N ALA A 160 27.08 -1.40 18.57
CA ALA A 160 26.33 -1.94 17.46
C ALA A 160 26.34 -1.00 16.23
N PRO A 161 26.52 -1.52 15.01
CA PRO A 161 26.60 -0.71 13.80
C PRO A 161 25.21 -0.24 13.35
N THR A 162 24.56 0.59 14.16
CA THR A 162 23.17 1.02 13.96
C THR A 162 22.96 1.93 12.77
N ASP A 163 24.01 2.32 12.05
CA ASP A 163 23.95 3.10 10.81
C ASP A 163 24.09 2.27 9.53
N SER A 164 24.23 0.93 9.65
CA SER A 164 24.65 0.03 8.60
C SER A 164 23.79 -1.23 8.53
N LEU A 165 23.62 -1.77 7.32
CA LEU A 165 23.05 -3.12 7.11
C LEU A 165 23.87 -4.24 7.76
N ASP A 166 25.11 -3.98 8.20
CA ASP A 166 25.87 -4.88 9.07
C ASP A 166 25.03 -5.34 10.29
N MET A 167 24.14 -4.48 10.77
CA MET A 167 23.27 -4.73 11.90
C MET A 167 22.40 -5.98 11.72
N ILE A 168 21.95 -6.22 10.49
CA ILE A 168 20.99 -7.29 10.15
C ILE A 168 21.59 -8.35 9.21
N PHE A 169 22.65 -8.05 8.47
CA PHE A 169 23.22 -8.97 7.48
C PHE A 169 24.55 -9.60 7.86
N LYS A 170 25.19 -9.17 8.97
CA LYS A 170 26.36 -9.85 9.51
C LYS A 170 25.97 -10.88 10.57
N PRO A 171 26.24 -12.19 10.35
CA PRO A 171 25.89 -13.24 11.30
C PRO A 171 26.46 -13.02 12.72
N GLU A 172 27.68 -12.50 12.84
CA GLU A 172 28.31 -12.21 14.12
C GLU A 172 27.68 -11.02 14.87
N VAL A 173 26.95 -10.14 14.16
CA VAL A 173 26.22 -9.01 14.74
C VAL A 173 24.81 -9.46 15.10
N ILE A 174 24.02 -9.91 14.12
CA ILE A 174 22.60 -10.24 14.31
C ILE A 174 22.36 -11.31 15.38
N LYS A 175 23.25 -12.31 15.49
CA LYS A 175 23.16 -13.35 16.53
C LYS A 175 23.14 -12.81 17.95
N ARG A 176 23.69 -11.61 18.19
CA ARG A 176 23.68 -10.95 19.50
C ARG A 176 22.28 -10.52 19.93
N PHE A 177 21.35 -10.47 18.99
CA PHE A 177 19.98 -9.97 19.16
C PHE A 177 18.92 -11.05 19.01
N ALA A 178 19.33 -12.31 18.76
CA ALA A 178 18.39 -13.42 18.53
C ALA A 178 17.48 -13.70 19.74
N ASP A 179 18.00 -13.45 20.97
CA ASP A 179 17.25 -13.65 22.22
C ASP A 179 16.14 -12.61 22.41
N CYS A 180 16.36 -11.36 21.95
CA CYS A 180 15.38 -10.29 22.08
C CYS A 180 14.46 -10.11 20.86
N GLY A 181 14.62 -10.97 19.86
CA GLY A 181 13.76 -11.04 18.68
C GLY A 181 14.18 -10.10 17.55
N VAL A 182 14.38 -10.72 16.40
CA VAL A 182 14.62 -10.03 15.13
C VAL A 182 13.54 -10.43 14.15
N SER A 183 12.90 -9.48 13.49
CA SER A 183 11.97 -9.75 12.40
C SER A 183 12.43 -9.11 11.09
N PHE A 184 12.12 -9.78 9.99
CA PHE A 184 12.29 -9.26 8.65
C PHE A 184 10.91 -9.11 8.00
N LEU A 185 10.79 -8.19 7.05
CA LEU A 185 9.58 -8.08 6.24
C LEU A 185 9.35 -9.39 5.45
N ASP A 186 8.11 -9.81 5.31
CA ASP A 186 7.73 -10.85 4.37
C ASP A 186 7.50 -10.24 2.98
N SER A 187 8.55 -9.62 2.45
CA SER A 187 8.60 -9.00 1.14
C SER A 187 9.84 -9.46 0.40
N ALA A 188 9.64 -10.26 -0.64
CA ALA A 188 10.73 -10.76 -1.48
C ALA A 188 11.52 -9.62 -2.12
N GLU A 189 10.83 -8.58 -2.57
CA GLU A 189 11.45 -7.46 -3.25
C GLU A 189 12.33 -6.66 -2.28
N ASP A 190 11.75 -6.16 -1.20
CA ASP A 190 12.43 -5.29 -0.25
C ASP A 190 13.68 -5.96 0.36
N VAL A 191 13.53 -7.21 0.81
CA VAL A 191 14.62 -7.92 1.48
C VAL A 191 15.72 -8.29 0.52
N LEU A 192 15.38 -8.79 -0.69
CA LEU A 192 16.39 -9.17 -1.67
C LEU A 192 17.11 -7.96 -2.26
N GLN A 193 16.43 -6.84 -2.48
CA GLN A 193 17.07 -5.61 -2.94
C GLN A 193 18.05 -5.05 -1.91
N LEU A 194 17.68 -5.02 -0.62
CA LEU A 194 18.60 -4.61 0.44
C LEU A 194 19.80 -5.56 0.54
N ALA A 195 19.60 -6.85 0.39
CA ALA A 195 20.68 -7.85 0.39
C ALA A 195 21.63 -7.65 -0.81
N LEU A 196 21.08 -7.41 -2.01
CA LEU A 196 21.88 -7.11 -3.21
C LEU A 196 22.70 -5.82 -3.03
N ASN A 197 22.04 -4.75 -2.53
CA ASN A 197 22.72 -3.49 -2.27
C ASN A 197 23.84 -3.63 -1.24
N TYR A 198 23.62 -4.38 -0.17
CA TYR A 198 24.63 -4.68 0.84
C TYR A 198 25.84 -5.43 0.26
N LEU A 199 25.61 -6.29 -0.72
CA LEU A 199 26.66 -7.01 -1.45
C LEU A 199 27.34 -6.16 -2.52
N HIS A 200 27.03 -4.86 -2.63
CA HIS A 200 27.48 -3.94 -3.68
C HIS A 200 27.14 -4.43 -5.09
N LEU A 201 26.01 -5.13 -5.22
CA LEU A 201 25.41 -5.53 -6.47
C LEU A 201 24.30 -4.55 -6.84
N ASP A 202 23.85 -4.59 -8.10
CA ASP A 202 22.71 -3.80 -8.54
C ASP A 202 21.44 -4.30 -7.81
N PRO A 203 20.73 -3.47 -7.02
CA PRO A 203 19.49 -3.85 -6.37
C PRO A 203 18.41 -4.33 -7.34
N ASN A 204 18.45 -3.84 -8.59
CA ASN A 204 17.56 -4.23 -9.67
C ASN A 204 18.15 -5.34 -10.58
N SER A 205 19.15 -6.07 -10.11
CA SER A 205 19.76 -7.15 -10.88
C SER A 205 18.74 -8.17 -11.37
N ARG A 206 18.92 -8.61 -12.62
CA ARG A 206 18.13 -9.66 -13.26
C ARG A 206 18.92 -10.97 -13.38
N ARG A 207 20.11 -11.03 -12.78
CA ARG A 207 21.06 -12.11 -12.92
C ARG A 207 20.86 -13.17 -11.83
N PRO A 208 20.57 -14.43 -12.18
CA PRO A 208 20.37 -15.50 -11.17
C PRO A 208 21.55 -15.71 -10.22
N GLU A 209 22.78 -15.43 -10.67
CA GLU A 209 23.97 -15.53 -9.83
C GLU A 209 24.00 -14.49 -8.70
N ASP A 210 23.46 -13.30 -8.90
CA ASP A 210 23.40 -12.28 -7.87
C ASP A 210 22.36 -12.67 -6.80
N TYR A 211 21.21 -13.21 -7.23
CA TYR A 211 20.21 -13.75 -6.30
C TYR A 211 20.73 -14.95 -5.50
N ARG A 212 21.62 -15.79 -6.06
CA ARG A 212 22.28 -16.86 -5.29
C ARG A 212 23.20 -16.30 -4.20
N LYS A 213 23.90 -15.18 -4.46
CA LYS A 213 24.74 -14.52 -3.45
C LYS A 213 23.86 -13.88 -2.35
N ALA A 214 22.75 -13.26 -2.71
CA ALA A 214 21.79 -12.72 -1.76
C ALA A 214 21.17 -13.86 -0.90
N GLU A 215 20.80 -14.98 -1.51
CA GLU A 215 20.34 -16.19 -0.81
C GLU A 215 21.38 -16.68 0.20
N GLN A 216 22.64 -16.85 -0.20
CA GLN A 216 23.72 -17.26 0.70
C GLN A 216 23.93 -16.29 1.88
N LEU A 217 23.83 -14.98 1.65
CA LEU A 217 23.89 -13.97 2.70
C LEU A 217 22.74 -14.16 3.70
N LEU A 218 21.52 -14.27 3.18
CA LEU A 218 20.31 -14.40 3.99
C LEU A 218 20.23 -15.73 4.74
N ASP A 219 20.69 -16.84 4.15
CA ASP A 219 20.83 -18.14 4.81
C ASP A 219 21.76 -18.05 6.03
N GLY A 220 22.84 -17.25 5.93
CA GLY A 220 23.78 -17.04 7.04
C GLY A 220 23.15 -16.32 8.24
N VAL A 221 22.12 -15.52 8.04
CA VAL A 221 21.43 -14.78 9.12
C VAL A 221 20.08 -15.38 9.48
N ARG A 222 19.52 -16.23 8.64
CA ARG A 222 18.20 -16.85 8.82
C ARG A 222 17.99 -17.50 10.20
N PRO A 223 18.96 -18.22 10.81
CA PRO A 223 18.79 -18.82 12.13
C PRO A 223 18.53 -17.84 13.26
N TYR A 224 18.82 -16.55 13.06
CA TYR A 224 18.67 -15.49 14.04
C TYR A 224 17.41 -14.63 13.82
N VAL A 225 16.69 -14.86 12.71
CA VAL A 225 15.43 -14.19 12.38
C VAL A 225 14.27 -14.99 12.96
N ARG A 226 13.55 -14.39 13.90
CA ARG A 226 12.41 -15.02 14.59
C ARG A 226 11.18 -15.09 13.71
N ALA A 227 10.90 -14.04 12.92
CA ALA A 227 9.72 -13.95 12.08
C ALA A 227 10.02 -13.25 10.74
N PHE A 228 9.28 -13.67 9.70
CA PHE A 228 9.07 -12.93 8.48
C PHE A 228 7.62 -12.47 8.49
N ASP A 229 7.40 -11.16 8.59
CA ASP A 229 6.07 -10.59 8.77
C ASP A 229 6.05 -9.14 8.30
N SER A 230 5.00 -8.74 7.55
CA SER A 230 4.83 -7.39 7.02
C SER A 230 3.63 -6.65 7.62
N SER A 231 2.92 -7.24 8.59
CA SER A 231 1.71 -6.67 9.18
C SER A 231 1.81 -6.52 10.70
N GLU A 232 2.06 -7.62 11.40
CA GLU A 232 2.03 -7.67 12.87
C GLU A 232 3.36 -7.23 13.52
N TYR A 233 4.45 -7.15 12.77
CA TYR A 233 5.75 -6.76 13.30
C TYR A 233 5.75 -5.36 13.97
N MET A 234 4.87 -4.46 13.53
CA MET A 234 4.70 -3.14 14.17
C MET A 234 4.23 -3.27 15.61
N ASN A 235 3.31 -4.21 15.88
CA ASN A 235 2.83 -4.49 17.24
C ASN A 235 3.98 -5.06 18.08
N GLY A 236 4.71 -6.04 17.54
CA GLY A 236 5.87 -6.62 18.21
C GLY A 236 6.99 -5.62 18.52
N LEU A 237 7.21 -4.62 17.65
CA LEU A 237 8.09 -3.47 17.94
C LEU A 237 7.52 -2.60 19.08
N GLY A 238 6.24 -2.28 19.02
CA GLY A 238 5.55 -1.42 19.98
C GLY A 238 5.42 -2.06 21.37
N ASP A 239 5.38 -3.38 21.45
CA ASP A 239 5.28 -4.16 22.70
C ASP A 239 6.64 -4.61 23.24
N GLY A 240 7.72 -4.41 22.47
CA GLY A 240 9.08 -4.82 22.83
C GLY A 240 9.38 -6.31 22.63
N GLU A 241 8.58 -7.02 21.85
CA GLU A 241 8.82 -8.41 21.46
C GLU A 241 10.00 -8.53 20.48
N PHE A 242 10.13 -7.52 19.59
CA PHE A 242 11.26 -7.41 18.67
C PHE A 242 12.15 -6.24 19.08
N CYS A 243 13.44 -6.51 19.25
CA CYS A 243 14.43 -5.48 19.47
C CYS A 243 15.01 -4.91 18.18
N ILE A 244 14.87 -5.61 17.06
CA ILE A 244 15.21 -5.17 15.70
C ILE A 244 14.17 -5.69 14.73
N SER A 245 13.73 -4.85 13.83
CA SER A 245 12.83 -5.23 12.72
C SER A 245 13.25 -4.55 11.43
N MET A 246 13.41 -5.28 10.33
CA MET A 246 13.31 -4.63 9.02
C MET A 246 11.95 -3.96 8.96
N SER A 247 11.90 -2.75 8.45
CA SER A 247 10.71 -1.92 8.54
C SER A 247 10.65 -0.90 7.41
N TRP A 248 9.46 -0.54 7.05
CA TRP A 248 9.18 0.69 6.34
C TRP A 248 9.21 1.87 7.32
N SER A 249 9.64 3.03 6.84
CA SER A 249 9.88 4.20 7.69
C SER A 249 8.62 4.71 8.41
N GLY A 250 7.46 4.67 7.74
CA GLY A 250 6.19 5.06 8.35
C GLY A 250 5.71 4.11 9.44
N ASP A 251 5.91 2.82 9.24
CA ASP A 251 5.51 1.79 10.21
C ASP A 251 6.27 1.91 11.53
N TYR A 252 7.59 2.16 11.47
CA TYR A 252 8.36 2.48 12.66
C TYR A 252 7.77 3.65 13.44
N ALA A 253 7.46 4.74 12.72
CA ALA A 253 6.94 5.94 13.37
C ALA A 253 5.54 5.69 13.95
N THR A 254 4.72 4.90 13.26
CA THR A 254 3.40 4.45 13.74
C THR A 254 3.53 3.56 14.98
N ALA A 255 4.43 2.57 14.98
CA ALA A 255 4.68 1.70 16.13
C ALA A 255 5.10 2.53 17.35
N ARG A 256 6.01 3.49 17.17
CA ARG A 256 6.44 4.42 18.23
C ARG A 256 5.27 5.25 18.77
N ALA A 257 4.42 5.77 17.90
CA ALA A 257 3.27 6.58 18.32
C ALA A 257 2.23 5.73 19.07
N ARG A 258 1.94 4.50 18.62
CA ARG A 258 1.03 3.55 19.28
C ARG A 258 1.54 3.15 20.66
N ALA A 259 2.83 2.82 20.79
CA ALA A 259 3.47 2.49 22.06
C ALA A 259 3.31 3.64 23.06
N ARG A 260 3.61 4.88 22.66
CA ARG A 260 3.43 6.07 23.51
C ARG A 260 1.99 6.28 23.94
N ALA A 261 1.03 6.12 23.03
CA ALA A 261 -0.39 6.23 23.32
C ALA A 261 -0.87 5.16 24.32
N ALA A 262 -0.29 3.97 24.29
CA ALA A 262 -0.53 2.89 25.24
C ALA A 262 0.22 3.06 26.58
N GLY A 263 1.01 4.13 26.75
CA GLY A 263 1.82 4.36 27.95
C GLY A 263 3.11 3.52 28.02
N VAL A 264 3.47 2.86 26.93
CA VAL A 264 4.71 2.08 26.81
C VAL A 264 5.83 3.00 26.33
N LEU A 265 6.80 3.27 27.19
CA LEU A 265 7.94 4.14 26.89
C LEU A 265 9.09 3.31 26.33
N LEU A 266 9.06 3.04 25.03
CA LEU A 266 10.15 2.40 24.31
C LEU A 266 11.00 3.46 23.60
N ASN A 267 12.30 3.30 23.69
CA ASN A 267 13.27 4.12 22.98
C ASN A 267 13.53 3.49 21.59
N LEU A 268 12.57 3.70 20.67
CA LEU A 268 12.67 3.20 19.30
C LEU A 268 13.39 4.21 18.40
N ALA A 269 14.28 3.70 17.55
CA ALA A 269 14.93 4.44 16.48
C ALA A 269 14.76 3.70 15.13
N PHE A 270 14.94 4.44 14.05
CA PHE A 270 14.94 3.90 12.69
C PHE A 270 16.19 4.33 11.96
N THR A 271 16.73 3.43 11.15
CA THR A 271 17.90 3.72 10.31
C THR A 271 17.57 3.50 8.84
N ILE A 272 17.83 4.54 8.04
CA ILE A 272 18.07 4.40 6.61
C ILE A 272 19.56 4.09 6.45
N PRO A 273 19.93 2.89 5.99
CA PRO A 273 21.33 2.44 6.03
C PRO A 273 22.27 3.34 5.22
N LYS A 274 23.52 3.45 5.68
CA LYS A 274 24.54 4.23 4.99
C LYS A 274 24.91 3.64 3.61
N GLU A 275 24.69 2.37 3.39
CA GLU A 275 24.86 1.67 2.12
C GLU A 275 23.81 2.10 1.08
N GLY A 276 22.77 2.79 1.50
CA GLY A 276 21.61 3.14 0.68
C GLY A 276 20.42 2.21 0.89
N SER A 277 19.28 2.61 0.40
CA SER A 277 18.03 1.85 0.54
C SER A 277 17.05 2.14 -0.58
N ASN A 278 15.99 1.32 -0.66
CA ASN A 278 14.89 1.55 -1.56
C ASN A 278 13.98 2.67 -1.05
N ALA A 279 13.59 3.57 -1.97
CA ALA A 279 12.50 4.52 -1.78
C ALA A 279 11.33 4.10 -2.66
N SER A 280 10.19 3.81 -2.05
CA SER A 280 8.96 3.45 -2.74
C SER A 280 7.98 4.61 -2.74
N TYR A 281 7.21 4.70 -3.80
CA TYR A 281 6.18 5.72 -4.04
C TYR A 281 4.88 5.00 -4.35
N ASP A 282 3.85 5.31 -3.58
CA ASP A 282 2.52 4.74 -3.75
C ASP A 282 1.60 5.74 -4.43
N ALA A 283 0.77 5.26 -5.30
CA ALA A 283 -0.21 6.06 -6.02
C ALA A 283 -1.62 5.51 -5.84
N LEU A 284 -2.61 6.38 -5.98
CA LEU A 284 -4.01 6.00 -6.13
C LEU A 284 -4.36 5.97 -7.61
N LEU A 285 -5.00 4.88 -8.04
CA LEU A 285 -5.39 4.65 -9.43
C LEU A 285 -6.86 4.23 -9.52
N ILE A 286 -7.45 4.44 -10.70
CA ILE A 286 -8.84 4.07 -10.99
C ILE A 286 -8.83 2.88 -11.95
N PRO A 287 -9.32 1.69 -11.55
CA PRO A 287 -9.45 0.54 -12.45
C PRO A 287 -10.27 0.86 -13.69
N ALA A 288 -9.94 0.25 -14.83
CA ALA A 288 -10.64 0.46 -16.10
C ALA A 288 -12.14 0.11 -16.01
N GLY A 289 -12.48 -0.92 -15.20
CA GLY A 289 -13.85 -1.36 -14.93
C GLY A 289 -14.51 -0.70 -13.73
N ALA A 290 -13.95 0.40 -13.18
CA ALA A 290 -14.51 1.07 -12.01
C ALA A 290 -15.98 1.44 -12.19
N PRO A 291 -16.89 0.98 -11.32
CA PRO A 291 -18.32 1.23 -11.47
C PRO A 291 -18.73 2.70 -11.24
N HIS A 292 -17.92 3.47 -10.47
CA HIS A 292 -18.24 4.85 -10.07
C HIS A 292 -17.07 5.82 -10.35
N PRO A 293 -16.62 6.01 -11.60
CA PRO A 293 -15.40 6.78 -11.90
C PRO A 293 -15.46 8.26 -11.47
N LEU A 294 -16.66 8.87 -11.45
CA LEU A 294 -16.80 10.26 -10.96
C LEU A 294 -16.64 10.34 -9.44
N ALA A 295 -17.17 9.38 -8.70
CA ALA A 295 -16.96 9.30 -7.26
C ALA A 295 -15.49 9.02 -6.93
N ALA A 296 -14.81 8.18 -7.72
CA ALA A 296 -13.38 7.94 -7.62
C ALA A 296 -12.58 9.24 -7.77
N HIS A 297 -12.82 10.02 -8.84
CA HIS A 297 -12.14 11.31 -9.01
C HIS A 297 -12.43 12.28 -7.86
N ALA A 298 -13.68 12.33 -7.36
CA ALA A 298 -14.03 13.17 -6.22
C ALA A 298 -13.25 12.76 -4.95
N PHE A 299 -13.01 11.45 -4.76
CA PHE A 299 -12.21 10.95 -3.65
C PHE A 299 -10.72 11.29 -3.83
N LEU A 300 -10.17 11.09 -5.02
CA LEU A 300 -8.79 11.44 -5.33
C LEU A 300 -8.54 12.95 -5.09
N ASP A 301 -9.42 13.83 -5.58
CA ASP A 301 -9.27 15.27 -5.39
C ASP A 301 -9.40 15.66 -3.91
N TYR A 302 -10.29 15.01 -3.16
CA TYR A 302 -10.42 15.21 -1.73
C TYR A 302 -9.14 14.80 -0.98
N ILE A 303 -8.53 13.66 -1.31
CA ILE A 303 -7.25 13.24 -0.74
C ILE A 303 -6.14 14.26 -1.03
N LEU A 304 -6.15 14.89 -2.22
CA LEU A 304 -5.18 15.93 -2.60
C LEU A 304 -5.37 17.25 -1.86
N GLU A 305 -6.45 17.46 -1.10
CA GLU A 305 -6.56 18.65 -0.28
C GLU A 305 -5.43 18.70 0.76
N PRO A 306 -4.67 19.83 0.89
CA PRO A 306 -3.51 19.89 1.77
C PRO A 306 -3.76 19.48 3.22
N ARG A 307 -4.94 19.82 3.76
CA ARG A 307 -5.30 19.46 5.14
C ARG A 307 -5.66 17.98 5.27
N VAL A 308 -6.26 17.39 4.25
CA VAL A 308 -6.66 15.98 4.26
C VAL A 308 -5.43 15.07 4.21
N ILE A 309 -4.55 15.29 3.24
CA ILE A 309 -3.34 14.45 3.12
C ILE A 309 -2.37 14.69 4.29
N ALA A 310 -2.32 15.91 4.87
CA ALA A 310 -1.56 16.18 6.07
C ALA A 310 -2.11 15.41 7.28
N GLU A 311 -3.44 15.32 7.44
CA GLU A 311 -4.07 14.50 8.49
C GLU A 311 -3.73 13.03 8.34
N ILE A 312 -3.71 12.53 7.10
CA ILE A 312 -3.26 11.16 6.82
C ILE A 312 -1.80 10.98 7.29
N THR A 313 -0.89 11.85 6.84
CA THR A 313 0.52 11.81 7.28
C THR A 313 0.65 11.90 8.81
N ASN A 314 -0.10 12.76 9.46
CA ASN A 314 -0.08 12.91 10.93
C ASN A 314 -0.60 11.66 11.65
N THR A 315 -1.43 10.86 10.99
CA THR A 315 -1.99 9.63 11.55
C THR A 315 -1.06 8.45 11.36
N ILE A 316 -0.54 8.26 10.14
CA ILE A 316 0.19 7.03 9.77
C ILE A 316 1.70 7.24 9.60
N HIS A 317 2.18 8.49 9.69
CA HIS A 317 3.59 8.87 9.65
C HIS A 317 4.33 8.52 8.35
N TYR A 318 3.60 8.36 7.24
CA TYR A 318 4.20 8.28 5.90
C TYR A 318 4.30 9.66 5.28
N ALA A 319 5.38 9.94 4.57
CA ALA A 319 5.55 11.20 3.86
C ALA A 319 4.55 11.29 2.71
N ASN A 320 3.91 12.45 2.56
CA ASN A 320 3.05 12.74 1.42
C ASN A 320 3.77 13.60 0.37
N ASP A 321 3.21 13.61 -0.83
CA ASP A 321 3.80 14.27 -1.99
C ASP A 321 3.12 15.60 -2.34
N ASN A 322 2.33 16.16 -1.42
CA ASN A 322 1.64 17.44 -1.57
C ASN A 322 2.43 18.56 -0.88
N ARG A 323 3.03 19.46 -1.66
CA ARG A 323 3.87 20.55 -1.14
C ARG A 323 3.12 21.50 -0.21
N ALA A 324 1.82 21.72 -0.44
CA ALA A 324 1.04 22.62 0.40
C ALA A 324 0.63 21.99 1.74
N ALA A 325 0.74 20.66 1.86
CA ALA A 325 0.42 19.94 3.08
C ALA A 325 1.42 20.20 4.22
N SER A 326 2.67 20.55 3.92
CA SER A 326 3.73 20.77 4.92
C SER A 326 3.33 21.81 5.98
N ALA A 327 2.45 22.77 5.64
CA ALA A 327 1.93 23.75 6.60
C ALA A 327 1.00 23.14 7.67
N TYR A 328 0.55 21.90 7.50
CA TYR A 328 -0.43 21.20 8.34
C TYR A 328 0.08 19.88 8.90
N VAL A 329 1.24 19.41 8.44
CA VAL A 329 1.92 18.24 8.99
C VAL A 329 2.57 18.64 10.32
N ASP A 330 2.51 17.73 11.31
CA ASP A 330 3.16 17.93 12.61
C ASP A 330 4.67 18.20 12.40
N PRO A 331 5.22 19.28 12.98
CA PRO A 331 6.65 19.58 12.89
C PRO A 331 7.55 18.42 13.31
N ALA A 332 7.16 17.64 14.31
CA ALA A 332 7.92 16.47 14.73
C ALA A 332 8.00 15.35 13.66
N ILE A 333 7.03 15.29 12.74
CA ILE A 333 7.04 14.36 11.61
C ILE A 333 7.86 14.94 10.46
N LEU A 334 7.71 16.24 10.17
CA LEU A 334 8.48 16.92 9.13
C LEU A 334 9.99 16.90 9.41
N GLU A 335 10.37 16.97 10.68
CA GLU A 335 11.75 16.97 11.15
C GLU A 335 12.31 15.55 11.37
N ASP A 336 11.48 14.51 11.29
CA ASP A 336 11.93 13.12 11.41
C ASP A 336 12.63 12.67 10.11
N PRO A 337 13.94 12.42 10.13
CA PRO A 337 14.68 12.02 8.93
C PRO A 337 14.35 10.62 8.43
N ALA A 338 13.62 9.83 9.22
CA ALA A 338 13.05 8.56 8.78
C ALA A 338 11.88 8.78 7.81
N VAL A 339 11.06 9.81 8.07
CA VAL A 339 9.87 10.13 7.27
C VAL A 339 10.24 11.07 6.11
N TYR A 340 10.97 12.15 6.41
CA TYR A 340 11.44 13.12 5.41
C TYR A 340 12.97 13.15 5.37
N PRO A 341 13.60 12.23 4.61
CA PRO A 341 15.05 12.12 4.54
C PRO A 341 15.69 13.42 4.03
N PRO A 342 16.82 13.86 4.62
CA PRO A 342 17.55 15.01 4.10
C PRO A 342 18.21 14.68 2.74
N PRO A 343 18.57 15.70 1.93
CA PRO A 343 19.12 15.50 0.59
C PRO A 343 20.33 14.58 0.54
N SER A 344 21.18 14.57 1.57
CA SER A 344 22.34 13.68 1.67
C SER A 344 21.97 12.20 1.80
N VAL A 345 20.79 11.91 2.35
CA VAL A 345 20.22 10.55 2.42
C VAL A 345 19.50 10.24 1.11
N GLU A 346 18.68 11.17 0.59
CA GLU A 346 17.98 11.00 -0.68
C GLU A 346 18.93 10.64 -1.83
N ALA A 347 20.16 11.20 -1.85
CA ALA A 347 21.17 10.95 -2.89
C ALA A 347 21.66 9.50 -3.00
N ARG A 348 21.42 8.67 -1.98
CA ARG A 348 21.79 7.24 -1.97
C ARG A 348 20.60 6.29 -1.95
N LEU A 349 19.39 6.84 -2.14
CA LEU A 349 18.20 6.03 -2.33
C LEU A 349 18.08 5.59 -3.79
N TYR A 350 17.69 4.34 -3.98
CA TYR A 350 17.34 3.80 -5.30
C TYR A 350 15.84 3.47 -5.36
N GLN A 351 15.35 3.23 -6.53
CA GLN A 351 13.97 2.84 -6.79
C GLN A 351 13.94 1.44 -7.39
N SER A 352 12.92 0.67 -7.08
CA SER A 352 12.66 -0.58 -7.73
C SER A 352 12.36 -0.36 -9.21
N GLU A 353 12.96 -1.20 -10.06
CA GLU A 353 12.54 -1.33 -11.45
C GLU A 353 11.49 -2.40 -11.58
N GLU A 354 10.58 -2.20 -12.52
CA GLU A 354 9.56 -3.19 -12.82
C GLU A 354 10.14 -4.57 -13.09
N ALA A 355 9.62 -5.56 -12.41
CA ALA A 355 9.97 -6.94 -12.66
C ALA A 355 9.15 -7.50 -13.83
N ASP A 356 9.84 -8.17 -14.76
CA ASP A 356 9.19 -9.03 -15.73
C ASP A 356 8.83 -10.39 -15.09
N PRO A 357 7.99 -11.23 -15.73
CA PRO A 357 7.60 -12.51 -15.16
C PRO A 357 8.76 -13.49 -14.88
N ALA A 358 9.92 -13.30 -15.49
CA ALA A 358 11.09 -14.13 -15.23
C ALA A 358 11.77 -13.71 -13.91
N LEU A 359 11.91 -12.41 -13.70
CA LEU A 359 12.45 -11.84 -12.47
C LEU A 359 11.52 -12.11 -11.29
N GLU A 360 10.20 -11.96 -11.45
CA GLU A 360 9.22 -12.31 -10.42
C GLU A 360 9.35 -13.77 -9.99
N ARG A 361 9.43 -14.70 -10.94
CA ARG A 361 9.64 -16.11 -10.61
C ARG A 361 10.98 -16.38 -9.91
N LEU A 362 12.02 -15.62 -10.28
CA LEU A 362 13.34 -15.74 -9.65
C LEU A 362 13.28 -15.26 -8.20
N ARG A 363 12.71 -14.06 -7.96
CA ARG A 363 12.51 -13.47 -6.62
C ARG A 363 11.69 -14.41 -5.73
N THR A 364 10.50 -14.81 -6.19
CA THR A 364 9.58 -15.68 -5.44
C THR A 364 10.23 -17.03 -5.07
N ARG A 365 10.93 -17.69 -6.01
CA ARG A 365 11.61 -18.96 -5.73
C ARG A 365 12.74 -18.80 -4.73
N THR A 366 13.55 -17.76 -4.87
CA THR A 366 14.65 -17.46 -3.94
C THR A 366 14.11 -17.16 -2.56
N TRP A 367 13.08 -16.33 -2.45
CA TRP A 367 12.43 -15.98 -1.19
C TRP A 367 11.81 -17.21 -0.49
N THR A 368 11.10 -18.04 -1.23
CA THR A 368 10.54 -19.28 -0.68
C THR A 368 11.63 -20.17 -0.08
N ARG A 369 12.78 -20.35 -0.76
CA ARG A 369 13.88 -21.14 -0.22
C ARG A 369 14.43 -20.56 1.07
N ILE A 370 14.68 -19.23 1.11
CA ILE A 370 15.16 -18.54 2.31
C ILE A 370 14.20 -18.73 3.49
N LYS A 371 12.90 -18.55 3.29
CA LYS A 371 11.91 -18.70 4.36
C LYS A 371 11.80 -20.14 4.86
N THR A 372 11.96 -21.13 3.99
CA THR A 372 11.79 -22.55 4.32
C THR A 372 13.11 -23.26 4.69
N ALA A 373 14.27 -22.61 4.55
CA ALA A 373 15.54 -23.15 5.01
C ALA A 373 15.52 -23.31 6.55
N MET A 374 15.69 -24.55 7.00
CA MET A 374 15.80 -24.91 8.42
C MET A 374 17.24 -25.25 8.78
#